data_992014a5910b43ab6e05a51b35d83d68
#
_entry.id   992014a5910b43ab6e05a51b35d83d68
#
_cell.length_a   1.000
_cell.length_b   1.000
_cell.length_c   1.000
_cell.angle_alpha   90.00
_cell.angle_beta   90.00
_cell.angle_gamma   90.00
#
_symmetry.space_group_name_H-M   'P 1'
#
loop_
_entity.id
_entity.type
_entity.pdbx_description
1 polymer ?
#
loop_
_entity_poly.entity_id
_entity_poly.type
_entity_poly.pdbx_seq_one_letter_code
_entity_poly.pdbx_strand_id
1 'polypeptide(L)'
;MLNKYNNLFDGSLGDFNVPPIKLEVKPNTEPVHSRPFPVPHIHRQTLYKEIQRMVALGILEKASCSAWASPTFIIPKPNGTVRMVSDFRKLNANLVRKPYPIPKISGIMQELEGFQHATALDLNMGYYTIRLDPGSQDMCTIITPWGKYKYLRLPMGIMCAPDIFQEKMSNLM
;
A
#
# COMPACT_ATOMS: atom_id res chain seq x y z
N MET A 1 -4.76 22.76 -21.85
CA MET A 1 -3.56 22.49 -21.02
C MET A 1 -3.50 21.03 -20.57
N LEU A 2 -4.57 20.44 -20.03
CA LEU A 2 -4.59 19.04 -19.56
C LEU A 2 -4.27 18.00 -20.64
N ASN A 3 -4.72 18.21 -21.88
CA ASN A 3 -4.46 17.27 -23.00
C ASN A 3 -2.97 17.00 -23.28
N LYS A 4 -2.08 17.93 -22.87
CA LYS A 4 -0.62 17.74 -23.00
C LYS A 4 -0.09 16.70 -22.00
N TYR A 5 -0.84 16.43 -20.93
CA TYR A 5 -0.45 15.55 -19.83
C TYR A 5 -1.43 14.39 -19.62
N ASN A 6 -2.11 13.96 -20.69
CA ASN A 6 -3.11 12.90 -20.62
C ASN A 6 -2.57 11.61 -19.99
N ASN A 7 -1.29 11.32 -20.18
CA ASN A 7 -0.62 10.16 -19.58
C ASN A 7 -0.55 10.21 -18.04
N LEU A 8 -0.75 11.39 -17.41
CA LEU A 8 -0.82 11.51 -15.95
C LEU A 8 -2.25 11.27 -15.42
N PHE A 9 -3.26 11.30 -16.31
CA PHE A 9 -4.68 11.21 -15.97
C PHE A 9 -5.38 10.01 -16.62
N ASP A 10 -4.62 9.02 -17.09
CA ASP A 10 -5.15 7.84 -17.79
C ASP A 10 -5.70 6.76 -16.83
N GLY A 11 -5.58 6.96 -15.51
CA GLY A 11 -6.01 6.01 -14.49
C GLY A 11 -5.08 4.82 -14.29
N SER A 12 -3.95 4.76 -14.99
CA SER A 12 -2.93 3.73 -14.78
C SER A 12 -2.25 3.85 -13.42
N LEU A 13 -1.61 2.78 -12.98
CA LEU A 13 -0.78 2.82 -11.79
C LEU A 13 0.54 3.53 -12.10
N GLY A 14 0.78 4.65 -11.44
CA GLY A 14 2.04 5.39 -11.54
C GLY A 14 3.23 4.62 -10.95
N ASP A 15 4.42 5.11 -11.24
CA ASP A 15 5.68 4.64 -10.66
C ASP A 15 6.46 5.84 -10.14
N PHE A 16 6.61 5.91 -8.82
CA PHE A 16 7.35 7.00 -8.20
C PHE A 16 8.85 6.82 -8.52
N ASN A 17 9.45 7.81 -9.17
CA ASN A 17 10.86 7.74 -9.59
C ASN A 17 11.80 7.93 -8.38
N VAL A 18 11.79 6.97 -7.49
CA VAL A 18 12.67 6.91 -6.30
C VAL A 18 13.26 5.49 -6.17
N PRO A 19 14.43 5.34 -5.52
CA PRO A 19 14.95 4.02 -5.20
C PRO A 19 13.95 3.19 -4.41
N PRO A 20 13.91 1.85 -4.60
CA PRO A 20 13.05 0.97 -3.82
C PRO A 20 13.26 1.15 -2.31
N ILE A 21 12.16 1.21 -1.57
CA ILE A 21 12.17 1.48 -0.13
C ILE A 21 12.49 0.22 0.64
N LYS A 22 13.43 0.35 1.58
CA LYS A 22 13.78 -0.68 2.55
C LYS A 22 13.04 -0.43 3.86
N LEU A 23 12.22 -1.39 4.27
CA LEU A 23 11.63 -1.42 5.61
C LEU A 23 12.64 -2.02 6.58
N GLU A 24 12.78 -1.42 7.74
CA GLU A 24 13.69 -1.88 8.78
C GLU A 24 12.91 -2.59 9.88
N VAL A 25 13.42 -3.74 10.31
CA VAL A 25 12.89 -4.49 11.46
C VAL A 25 13.83 -4.37 12.64
N LYS A 26 13.28 -4.52 13.84
CA LYS A 26 14.05 -4.56 15.09
C LYS A 26 15.04 -5.71 15.08
N PRO A 27 16.19 -5.60 15.77
CA PRO A 27 17.13 -6.70 15.92
C PRO A 27 16.44 -7.96 16.48
N ASN A 28 16.89 -9.13 16.03
CA ASN A 28 16.36 -10.43 16.45
C ASN A 28 14.85 -10.64 16.19
N THR A 29 14.31 -9.95 15.19
CA THR A 29 12.92 -10.16 14.78
C THR A 29 12.77 -11.49 14.07
N GLU A 30 11.91 -12.37 14.59
CA GLU A 30 11.52 -13.59 13.91
C GLU A 30 10.40 -13.33 12.89
N PRO A 31 10.39 -14.04 11.76
CA PRO A 31 9.32 -13.93 10.78
C PRO A 31 7.97 -14.29 11.38
N VAL A 32 6.98 -13.46 11.08
CA VAL A 32 5.60 -13.67 11.54
C VAL A 32 4.84 -14.47 10.50
N HIS A 33 4.34 -15.62 10.90
CA HIS A 33 3.48 -16.47 10.08
C HIS A 33 2.09 -16.61 10.72
N SER A 34 1.06 -16.28 9.99
CA SER A 34 -0.34 -16.42 10.42
C SER A 34 -1.10 -17.34 9.45
N ARG A 35 -2.20 -17.93 9.93
CA ARG A 35 -3.13 -18.65 9.06
C ARG A 35 -4.00 -17.67 8.28
N PRO A 36 -4.46 -18.03 7.07
CA PRO A 36 -5.39 -17.19 6.33
C PRO A 36 -6.71 -17.05 7.09
N PHE A 37 -7.31 -15.87 7.02
CA PHE A 37 -8.67 -15.70 7.51
C PHE A 37 -9.69 -16.41 6.60
N PRO A 38 -10.79 -16.93 7.15
CA PRO A 38 -11.86 -17.49 6.34
C PRO A 38 -12.51 -16.39 5.50
N VAL A 39 -12.74 -16.69 4.23
CA VAL A 39 -13.43 -15.78 3.29
C VAL A 39 -14.84 -16.32 3.06
N PRO A 40 -15.90 -15.52 3.31
CA PRO A 40 -17.26 -15.91 3.02
C PRO A 40 -17.41 -16.36 1.55
N HIS A 41 -18.14 -17.43 1.33
CA HIS A 41 -18.26 -18.05 0.00
C HIS A 41 -18.73 -17.05 -1.07
N ILE A 42 -19.69 -16.21 -0.73
CA ILE A 42 -20.25 -15.16 -1.60
C ILE A 42 -19.19 -14.18 -2.15
N HIS A 43 -18.10 -13.95 -1.38
CA HIS A 43 -17.06 -12.98 -1.77
C HIS A 43 -15.78 -13.64 -2.33
N ARG A 44 -15.70 -14.97 -2.35
CA ARG A 44 -14.47 -15.67 -2.77
C ARG A 44 -14.07 -15.32 -4.19
N GLN A 45 -15.01 -15.35 -5.12
CA GLN A 45 -14.73 -15.07 -6.53
C GLN A 45 -14.31 -13.61 -6.74
N THR A 46 -14.97 -12.67 -6.06
CA THR A 46 -14.64 -11.23 -6.14
C THR A 46 -13.25 -10.95 -5.57
N LEU A 47 -12.90 -11.54 -4.44
CA LEU A 47 -11.56 -11.43 -3.87
C LEU A 47 -10.50 -12.03 -4.81
N TYR A 48 -10.77 -13.20 -5.39
CA TYR A 48 -9.83 -13.82 -6.32
C TYR A 48 -9.55 -12.93 -7.54
N LYS A 49 -10.61 -12.36 -8.13
CA LYS A 49 -10.47 -11.40 -9.24
C LYS A 49 -9.66 -10.17 -8.83
N GLU A 50 -9.85 -9.65 -7.62
CA GLU A 50 -9.09 -8.51 -7.11
C GLU A 50 -7.60 -8.85 -6.95
N ILE A 51 -7.27 -10.03 -6.41
CA ILE A 51 -5.88 -10.49 -6.32
C ILE A 51 -5.25 -10.59 -7.72
N GLN A 52 -5.96 -11.18 -8.69
CA GLN A 52 -5.45 -11.26 -10.07
C GLN A 52 -5.25 -9.88 -10.70
N ARG A 53 -6.16 -8.93 -10.44
CA ARG A 53 -6.00 -7.53 -10.86
C ARG A 53 -4.74 -6.91 -10.27
N MET A 54 -4.49 -7.09 -8.96
CA MET A 54 -3.29 -6.57 -8.31
C MET A 54 -2.01 -7.23 -8.83
N VAL A 55 -2.06 -8.51 -9.18
CA VAL A 55 -0.93 -9.19 -9.84
C VAL A 55 -0.68 -8.62 -11.24
N ALA A 56 -1.72 -8.42 -12.02
CA ALA A 56 -1.61 -7.82 -13.37
C ALA A 56 -1.05 -6.38 -13.33
N LEU A 57 -1.35 -5.63 -12.27
CA LEU A 57 -0.80 -4.28 -12.04
C LEU A 57 0.63 -4.27 -11.48
N GLY A 58 1.23 -5.42 -11.21
CA GLY A 58 2.56 -5.51 -10.60
C GLY A 58 2.60 -4.97 -9.16
N ILE A 59 1.47 -5.02 -8.45
CA ILE A 59 1.38 -4.70 -7.01
C ILE A 59 1.69 -5.94 -6.19
N LEU A 60 1.19 -7.10 -6.61
CA LEU A 60 1.40 -8.39 -5.98
C LEU A 60 2.14 -9.35 -6.92
N GLU A 61 2.91 -10.26 -6.34
CA GLU A 61 3.50 -11.40 -7.01
C GLU A 61 3.24 -12.66 -6.19
N LYS A 62 2.98 -13.79 -6.87
CA LYS A 62 2.81 -15.07 -6.18
C LYS A 62 4.13 -15.49 -5.53
N ALA A 63 4.10 -15.76 -4.22
CA ALA A 63 5.25 -16.19 -3.45
C ALA A 63 5.18 -17.70 -3.19
N SER A 64 6.25 -18.44 -3.52
CA SER A 64 6.31 -19.89 -3.28
C SER A 64 6.80 -20.20 -1.86
N CYS A 65 7.84 -19.51 -1.39
CA CYS A 65 8.49 -19.76 -0.10
C CYS A 65 8.79 -18.43 0.59
N SER A 66 7.93 -18.03 1.53
CA SER A 66 8.24 -16.91 2.44
C SER A 66 8.04 -17.37 3.87
N ALA A 67 8.97 -17.02 4.75
CA ALA A 67 8.82 -17.23 6.19
C ALA A 67 7.75 -16.29 6.77
N TRP A 68 7.45 -15.19 6.09
CA TRP A 68 6.44 -14.23 6.48
C TRP A 68 5.08 -14.58 5.88
N ALA A 69 4.00 -14.34 6.62
CA ALA A 69 2.64 -14.48 6.13
C ALA A 69 1.66 -13.68 7.00
N SER A 70 1.26 -12.52 6.53
CA SER A 70 0.22 -11.71 7.14
C SER A 70 -1.15 -12.13 6.62
N PRO A 71 -2.18 -12.28 7.46
CA PRO A 71 -3.50 -12.68 6.99
C PRO A 71 -4.20 -11.54 6.27
N THR A 72 -5.12 -11.89 5.38
CA THR A 72 -5.89 -10.93 4.58
C THR A 72 -7.37 -11.15 4.80
N PHE A 73 -8.12 -10.07 4.96
CA PHE A 73 -9.58 -10.07 5.02
C PHE A 73 -10.16 -9.08 4.02
N ILE A 74 -11.46 -9.12 3.85
CA ILE A 74 -12.18 -8.29 2.90
C ILE A 74 -13.21 -7.42 3.59
N ILE A 75 -13.40 -6.23 3.03
CA ILE A 75 -14.50 -5.34 3.38
C ILE A 75 -15.35 -5.17 2.11
N PRO A 76 -16.61 -5.65 2.11
CA PRO A 76 -17.52 -5.43 1.00
C PRO A 76 -17.80 -3.94 0.81
N LYS A 77 -17.85 -3.50 -0.45
CA LYS A 77 -18.24 -2.13 -0.81
C LYS A 77 -19.68 -2.11 -1.31
N PRO A 78 -20.40 -0.98 -1.20
CA PRO A 78 -21.77 -0.85 -1.68
C PRO A 78 -21.95 -1.15 -3.18
N ASN A 79 -20.90 -0.95 -3.97
CA ASN A 79 -20.89 -1.19 -5.43
C ASN A 79 -20.64 -2.67 -5.82
N GLY A 80 -20.73 -3.60 -4.87
CA GLY A 80 -20.49 -5.04 -5.11
C GLY A 80 -19.03 -5.45 -5.26
N THR A 81 -18.08 -4.51 -5.20
CA THR A 81 -16.65 -4.81 -5.14
C THR A 81 -16.20 -5.08 -3.71
N VAL A 82 -14.95 -5.53 -3.54
CA VAL A 82 -14.36 -5.73 -2.21
C VAL A 82 -13.12 -4.85 -2.06
N ARG A 83 -12.88 -4.40 -0.84
CA ARG A 83 -11.59 -3.86 -0.43
C ARG A 83 -10.81 -4.97 0.27
N MET A 84 -9.67 -5.34 -0.29
CA MET A 84 -8.73 -6.25 0.35
C MET A 84 -7.94 -5.50 1.41
N VAL A 85 -7.87 -6.04 2.61
CA VAL A 85 -7.13 -5.46 3.73
C VAL A 85 -6.17 -6.51 4.27
N SER A 86 -4.89 -6.16 4.30
CA SER A 86 -3.84 -7.01 4.86
C SER A 86 -3.59 -6.64 6.31
N ASP A 87 -3.62 -7.62 7.20
CA ASP A 87 -3.39 -7.40 8.63
C ASP A 87 -1.90 -7.46 8.96
N PHE A 88 -1.27 -6.31 8.88
CA PHE A 88 0.15 -6.17 9.20
C PHE A 88 0.43 -5.82 10.66
N ARG A 89 -0.53 -5.92 11.58
CA ARG A 89 -0.32 -5.54 13.00
C ARG A 89 0.88 -6.24 13.62
N LYS A 90 1.04 -7.53 13.39
CA LYS A 90 2.18 -8.31 13.91
C LYS A 90 3.51 -7.91 13.25
N LEU A 91 3.51 -7.60 11.96
CA LEU A 91 4.68 -7.06 11.27
C LEU A 91 5.00 -5.66 11.82
N ASN A 92 4.01 -4.78 11.93
CA ASN A 92 4.16 -3.42 12.43
C ASN A 92 4.78 -3.35 13.84
N ALA A 93 4.44 -4.30 14.71
CA ALA A 93 5.04 -4.38 16.06
C ALA A 93 6.56 -4.57 16.02
N ASN A 94 7.07 -5.11 14.92
CA ASN A 94 8.50 -5.40 14.72
C ASN A 94 9.20 -4.41 13.79
N LEU A 95 8.47 -3.52 13.11
CA LEU A 95 9.06 -2.50 12.26
C LEU A 95 9.68 -1.36 13.08
N VAL A 96 10.77 -0.82 12.57
CA VAL A 96 11.35 0.44 13.07
C VAL A 96 10.67 1.59 12.34
N ARG A 97 9.91 2.41 13.07
CA ARG A 97 9.28 3.60 12.49
C ARG A 97 10.27 4.76 12.47
N LYS A 98 10.40 5.41 11.33
CA LYS A 98 11.10 6.69 11.16
C LYS A 98 10.03 7.76 10.92
N PRO A 99 9.61 8.50 11.97
CA PRO A 99 8.54 9.49 11.82
C PRO A 99 8.96 10.60 10.86
N TYR A 100 8.06 11.00 9.99
CA TYR A 100 8.20 12.20 9.17
C TYR A 100 7.10 13.20 9.54
N PRO A 101 7.41 14.53 9.58
CA PRO A 101 6.41 15.54 9.91
C PRO A 101 5.23 15.51 8.93
N ILE A 102 4.05 15.19 9.44
CA ILE A 102 2.80 15.24 8.68
C ILE A 102 2.07 16.49 9.10
N PRO A 103 1.75 17.43 8.19
CA PRO A 103 1.06 18.67 8.53
C PRO A 103 -0.30 18.39 9.17
N LYS A 104 -0.66 19.18 10.18
CA LYS A 104 -2.00 19.12 10.77
C LYS A 104 -2.99 19.86 9.87
N ILE A 105 -4.21 19.33 9.73
CA ILE A 105 -5.28 19.93 8.91
C ILE A 105 -5.51 21.40 9.32
N SER A 106 -5.52 21.70 10.61
CA SER A 106 -5.69 23.07 11.11
C SER A 106 -4.60 24.04 10.65
N GLY A 107 -3.34 23.56 10.56
CA GLY A 107 -2.24 24.35 10.04
C GLY A 107 -2.39 24.64 8.56
N ILE A 108 -2.72 23.61 7.77
CA ILE A 108 -2.99 23.75 6.32
C ILE A 108 -4.14 24.75 6.08
N MET A 109 -5.21 24.66 6.86
CA MET A 109 -6.34 25.58 6.74
C MET A 109 -5.97 27.03 7.04
N GLN A 110 -5.06 27.27 8.00
CA GLN A 110 -4.54 28.60 8.28
C GLN A 110 -3.67 29.15 7.14
N GLU A 111 -2.83 28.30 6.55
CA GLU A 111 -1.99 28.67 5.39
C GLU A 111 -2.81 28.98 4.15
N LEU A 112 -3.99 28.38 4.02
CA LEU A 112 -4.92 28.60 2.92
C LEU A 112 -5.83 29.81 3.14
N GLU A 113 -5.73 30.54 4.24
CA GLU A 113 -6.54 31.73 4.51
C GLU A 113 -6.25 32.82 3.46
N GLY A 114 -7.33 33.31 2.79
CA GLY A 114 -7.24 34.37 1.78
C GLY A 114 -6.89 33.89 0.36
N PHE A 115 -6.74 32.59 0.10
CA PHE A 115 -6.53 32.10 -1.26
C PHE A 115 -7.77 32.34 -2.14
N GLN A 116 -7.56 32.67 -3.43
CA GLN A 116 -8.63 32.88 -4.40
C GLN A 116 -8.86 31.68 -5.31
N HIS A 117 -7.81 30.86 -5.54
CA HIS A 117 -7.86 29.69 -6.39
C HIS A 117 -7.12 28.53 -5.72
N ALA A 118 -7.68 27.33 -5.82
CA ALA A 118 -7.03 26.10 -5.35
C ALA A 118 -7.24 24.99 -6.38
N THR A 119 -6.26 24.10 -6.48
CA THR A 119 -6.36 22.86 -7.24
C THR A 119 -6.10 21.69 -6.31
N ALA A 120 -7.04 20.74 -6.26
CA ALA A 120 -6.87 19.49 -5.54
C ALA A 120 -6.47 18.38 -6.52
N LEU A 121 -5.41 17.65 -6.20
CA LEU A 121 -4.96 16.47 -6.95
C LEU A 121 -5.05 15.25 -6.05
N ASP A 122 -5.68 14.18 -6.55
CA ASP A 122 -5.74 12.88 -5.89
C ASP A 122 -4.88 11.87 -6.65
N LEU A 123 -3.96 11.21 -5.93
CA LEU A 123 -3.08 10.21 -6.53
C LEU A 123 -3.77 8.84 -6.53
N ASN A 124 -4.02 8.33 -7.73
CA ASN A 124 -4.57 6.99 -7.89
C ASN A 124 -3.64 5.95 -7.25
N MET A 125 -4.15 5.21 -6.25
CA MET A 125 -3.41 4.16 -5.56
C MET A 125 -2.04 4.63 -5.00
N GLY A 126 -1.96 5.83 -4.43
CA GLY A 126 -0.74 6.56 -4.10
C GLY A 126 0.37 5.74 -3.44
N TYR A 127 0.09 4.91 -2.43
CA TYR A 127 1.13 4.07 -1.80
C TYR A 127 1.71 3.03 -2.76
N TYR A 128 0.91 2.46 -3.65
CA TYR A 128 1.37 1.48 -4.62
C TYR A 128 2.24 2.07 -5.74
N THR A 129 2.40 3.39 -5.82
CA THR A 129 3.36 4.01 -6.73
C THR A 129 4.81 3.84 -6.27
N ILE A 130 5.03 3.49 -5.00
CA ILE A 130 6.35 3.34 -4.38
C ILE A 130 6.75 1.86 -4.38
N ARG A 131 7.92 1.53 -4.91
CA ARG A 131 8.46 0.17 -4.93
C ARG A 131 9.14 -0.19 -3.61
N LEU A 132 9.04 -1.47 -3.22
CA LEU A 132 9.78 -2.05 -2.11
C LEU A 132 11.05 -2.75 -2.62
N ASP A 133 12.10 -2.75 -1.79
CA ASP A 133 13.27 -3.61 -2.02
C ASP A 133 12.94 -5.10 -1.81
N PRO A 134 13.71 -6.05 -2.37
CA PRO A 134 13.38 -7.47 -2.29
C PRO A 134 13.18 -8.01 -0.87
N GLY A 135 14.01 -7.57 0.09
CA GLY A 135 13.86 -8.01 1.49
C GLY A 135 12.56 -7.51 2.12
N SER A 136 12.16 -6.28 1.83
CA SER A 136 10.89 -5.70 2.30
C SER A 136 9.67 -6.32 1.62
N GLN A 137 9.80 -6.73 0.35
CA GLN A 137 8.76 -7.48 -0.35
C GLN A 137 8.45 -8.79 0.35
N ASP A 138 9.48 -9.54 0.79
CA ASP A 138 9.31 -10.80 1.49
C ASP A 138 8.62 -10.62 2.85
N MET A 139 8.97 -9.56 3.59
CA MET A 139 8.31 -9.21 4.86
C MET A 139 6.82 -8.86 4.65
N CYS A 140 6.50 -8.22 3.52
CA CYS A 140 5.13 -7.86 3.15
C CYS A 140 4.38 -8.99 2.44
N THR A 141 4.74 -10.25 2.71
CA THR A 141 4.01 -11.41 2.21
C THR A 141 2.69 -11.56 2.94
N ILE A 142 1.63 -11.77 2.17
CA ILE A 142 0.28 -12.07 2.65
C ILE A 142 -0.11 -13.51 2.35
N ILE A 143 -1.00 -14.05 3.16
CA ILE A 143 -1.59 -15.37 2.94
C ILE A 143 -3.07 -15.27 2.66
N THR A 144 -3.49 -15.99 1.62
CA THR A 144 -4.87 -16.06 1.15
C THR A 144 -5.28 -17.53 1.02
N PRO A 145 -6.57 -17.85 0.82
CA PRO A 145 -6.99 -19.22 0.53
C PRO A 145 -6.35 -19.87 -0.72
N TRP A 146 -5.79 -19.07 -1.61
CA TRP A 146 -5.16 -19.56 -2.86
C TRP A 146 -3.63 -19.55 -2.81
N GLY A 147 -3.04 -19.28 -1.64
CA GLY A 147 -1.61 -19.27 -1.43
C GLY A 147 -1.08 -17.93 -0.96
N LYS A 148 0.23 -17.81 -1.02
CA LYS A 148 0.96 -16.61 -0.59
C LYS A 148 1.21 -15.68 -1.77
N TYR A 149 1.16 -14.37 -1.48
CA TYR A 149 1.50 -13.30 -2.40
C TYR A 149 2.35 -12.28 -1.66
N LYS A 150 3.39 -11.78 -2.28
CA LYS A 150 4.21 -10.70 -1.73
C LYS A 150 3.86 -9.38 -2.40
N TYR A 151 3.88 -8.30 -1.65
CA TYR A 151 3.76 -6.96 -2.21
C TYR A 151 5.09 -6.53 -2.83
N LEU A 152 5.06 -6.14 -4.09
CA LEU A 152 6.20 -5.52 -4.78
C LEU A 152 6.28 -4.01 -4.50
N ARG A 153 5.18 -3.44 -4.05
CA ARG A 153 4.98 -2.01 -3.82
C ARG A 153 4.50 -1.78 -2.39
N LEU A 154 4.68 -0.57 -1.88
CA LEU A 154 4.37 -0.20 -0.49
C LEU A 154 2.89 -0.43 -0.18
N PRO A 155 2.53 -1.40 0.69
CA PRO A 155 1.14 -1.71 0.94
C PRO A 155 0.51 -0.76 1.96
N MET A 156 -0.81 -0.59 1.83
CA MET A 156 -1.61 0.02 2.89
C MET A 156 -1.57 -0.83 4.15
N GLY A 157 -1.56 -0.18 5.33
CA GLY A 157 -1.55 -0.85 6.63
C GLY A 157 -0.16 -1.08 7.22
N ILE A 158 0.92 -0.81 6.48
CA ILE A 158 2.27 -0.71 7.04
C ILE A 158 2.38 0.59 7.83
N MET A 159 2.87 0.49 9.07
CA MET A 159 2.97 1.61 10.02
C MET A 159 3.78 2.80 9.46
N CYS A 160 4.84 2.51 8.71
CA CYS A 160 5.72 3.53 8.13
C CYS A 160 5.21 4.11 6.80
N ALA A 161 4.15 3.54 6.20
CA ALA A 161 3.70 3.94 4.87
C ALA A 161 3.30 5.42 4.78
N PRO A 162 2.57 6.00 5.73
CA PRO A 162 2.25 7.43 5.70
C PRO A 162 3.48 8.32 5.77
N ASP A 163 4.44 7.98 6.66
CA ASP A 163 5.67 8.75 6.84
C ASP A 163 6.52 8.73 5.55
N ILE A 164 6.70 7.55 4.96
CA ILE A 164 7.44 7.36 3.71
C ILE A 164 6.78 8.14 2.57
N PHE A 165 5.46 8.00 2.43
CA PHE A 165 4.72 8.66 1.37
C PHE A 165 4.80 10.20 1.50
N GLN A 166 4.60 10.73 2.72
CA GLN A 166 4.70 12.17 2.98
C GLN A 166 6.10 12.71 2.68
N GLU A 167 7.15 11.99 3.09
CA GLU A 167 8.54 12.37 2.77
C GLU A 167 8.74 12.49 1.25
N LYS A 168 8.27 11.50 0.49
CA LYS A 168 8.47 11.51 -0.97
C LYS A 168 7.64 12.60 -1.64
N MET A 169 6.42 12.85 -1.17
CA MET A 169 5.58 13.93 -1.66
C MET A 169 6.17 15.31 -1.35
N SER A 170 6.69 15.53 -0.16
CA SER A 170 7.31 16.80 0.22
C SER A 170 8.60 17.10 -0.55
N ASN A 171 9.30 16.05 -1.01
CA ASN A 171 10.51 16.22 -1.83
C ASN A 171 10.17 16.44 -3.33
N LEU A 172 8.94 16.22 -3.75
CA LEU A 172 8.48 16.40 -5.12
C LEU A 172 7.96 17.83 -5.37
N MET A 173 7.40 18.46 -4.33
CA MET A 173 6.83 19.82 -4.38
C MET A 173 7.84 20.86 -3.95
#